data_91e753a964e6b9966c2f2a189bb62d9e
#
_entry.id   91e753a964e6b9966c2f2a189bb62d9e
#
_cell.length_a   1.000
_cell.length_b   1.000
_cell.length_c   1.000
_cell.angle_alpha   90.00
_cell.angle_beta   90.00
_cell.angle_gamma   90.00
#
_symmetry.space_group_name_H-M   'P 1'
#
loop_
_entity.id
_entity.type
_entity.pdbx_description
1 polymer ?
#
loop_
_entity_poly.entity_id
_entity_poly.type
_entity_poly.pdbx_seq_one_letter_code
_entity_poly.pdbx_strand_id
1 'polypeptide(L)'
;MTIRNWGPVRDCMRTDVTEVDGQLDVLSALKIMKKVGATSLVVKRRDDNDEYGMLLFSNVAKKVIAKNRAPERVNVYEIMAKPVLTVRPDMDIRYCARLFENFGISHAPVVENDKIVGIVSYYLLVLHGLPDLD
;
A
#
# COMPACT_ATOMS: atom_id res chain seq x y z
N MET A 1 4.31 -24.64 -25.37
CA MET A 1 4.30 -23.84 -24.13
C MET A 1 2.93 -23.20 -23.94
N THR A 2 2.33 -23.36 -22.81
CA THR A 2 1.04 -22.74 -22.49
C THR A 2 1.27 -21.32 -21.99
N ILE A 3 0.60 -20.35 -22.61
CA ILE A 3 0.63 -18.97 -22.15
C ILE A 3 -0.44 -18.84 -21.06
N ARG A 4 0.00 -18.45 -19.86
CA ARG A 4 -0.88 -18.25 -18.74
C ARG A 4 -1.57 -16.90 -18.85
N ASN A 5 -2.88 -16.89 -18.62
CA ASN A 5 -3.64 -15.66 -18.51
C ASN A 5 -3.66 -15.23 -17.03
N TRP A 6 -2.91 -14.19 -16.72
CA TRP A 6 -2.73 -13.76 -15.33
C TRP A 6 -3.85 -12.90 -14.78
N GLY A 7 -4.58 -12.24 -15.65
CA GLY A 7 -5.67 -11.37 -15.24
C GLY A 7 -5.24 -10.00 -14.73
N PRO A 8 -6.22 -9.16 -14.37
CA PRO A 8 -5.97 -7.79 -13.93
C PRO A 8 -5.77 -7.68 -12.42
N VAL A 9 -5.16 -6.58 -12.00
CA VAL A 9 -4.96 -6.23 -10.58
C VAL A 9 -6.25 -6.27 -9.77
N ARG A 10 -7.37 -5.86 -10.37
CA ARG A 10 -8.67 -5.86 -9.65
C ARG A 10 -9.05 -7.22 -9.06
N ASP A 11 -8.58 -8.31 -9.68
CA ASP A 11 -8.91 -9.67 -9.23
C ASP A 11 -8.10 -10.10 -8.00
N CYS A 12 -7.03 -9.38 -7.66
CA CYS A 12 -6.19 -9.73 -6.52
C CYS A 12 -6.05 -8.61 -5.47
N MET A 13 -6.53 -7.40 -5.72
CA MET A 13 -6.43 -6.30 -4.77
C MET A 13 -7.36 -6.49 -3.57
N ARG A 14 -6.98 -5.89 -2.43
CA ARG A 14 -7.89 -5.72 -1.30
C ARG A 14 -8.70 -4.46 -1.50
N THR A 15 -9.98 -4.52 -1.19
CA THR A 15 -10.89 -3.38 -1.33
C THR A 15 -11.19 -2.68 0.00
N ASP A 16 -10.88 -3.31 1.13
CA ASP A 16 -11.05 -2.74 2.46
C ASP A 16 -9.86 -1.84 2.81
N VAL A 17 -9.81 -0.68 2.18
CA VAL A 17 -8.73 0.29 2.35
C VAL A 17 -9.00 1.14 3.59
N THR A 18 -7.99 1.27 4.45
CA THR A 18 -8.06 2.16 5.60
C THR A 18 -7.22 3.39 5.33
N GLU A 19 -7.82 4.57 5.44
CA GLU A 19 -7.16 5.85 5.26
C GLU A 19 -7.01 6.56 6.59
N VAL A 20 -5.87 7.22 6.79
CA VAL A 20 -5.60 8.03 7.98
C VAL A 20 -5.11 9.40 7.57
N ASP A 21 -5.27 10.36 8.48
CA ASP A 21 -4.68 11.69 8.34
C ASP A 21 -3.19 11.62 8.65
N GLY A 22 -2.38 12.34 7.89
CA GLY A 22 -0.93 12.36 8.11
C GLY A 22 -0.52 12.99 9.45
N GLN A 23 -1.37 13.75 10.09
CA GLN A 23 -1.10 14.33 11.40
C GLN A 23 -1.34 13.37 12.56
N LEU A 24 -1.91 12.20 12.28
CA LEU A 24 -2.04 11.16 13.30
C LEU A 24 -0.67 10.70 13.77
N ASP A 25 -0.52 10.42 15.06
CA ASP A 25 0.73 9.87 15.58
C ASP A 25 0.87 8.40 15.17
N VAL A 26 2.12 7.95 15.06
CA VAL A 26 2.43 6.60 14.57
C VAL A 26 1.87 5.52 15.49
N LEU A 27 1.90 5.72 16.82
CA LEU A 27 1.36 4.73 17.75
C LEU A 27 -0.13 4.49 17.51
N SER A 28 -0.90 5.57 17.34
CA SER A 28 -2.33 5.47 17.04
C SER A 28 -2.57 4.79 15.70
N ALA A 29 -1.75 5.09 14.70
CA ALA A 29 -1.84 4.44 13.39
C ALA A 29 -1.59 2.93 13.50
N LEU A 30 -0.60 2.52 14.29
CA LEU A 30 -0.30 1.10 14.51
C LEU A 30 -1.43 0.38 15.23
N LYS A 31 -2.09 1.04 16.17
CA LYS A 31 -3.27 0.49 16.85
C LYS A 31 -4.41 0.26 15.86
N ILE A 32 -4.61 1.17 14.92
CA ILE A 32 -5.61 1.00 13.86
C ILE A 32 -5.25 -0.20 12.99
N MET A 33 -3.99 -0.30 12.54
CA MET A 33 -3.54 -1.41 11.71
C MET A 33 -3.78 -2.76 12.40
N LYS A 34 -3.47 -2.84 13.68
CA LYS A 34 -3.67 -4.07 14.46
C LYS A 34 -5.15 -4.39 14.59
N LYS A 35 -5.99 -3.39 14.84
CA LYS A 35 -7.42 -3.58 15.03
C LYS A 35 -8.11 -4.07 13.75
N VAL A 36 -7.76 -3.50 12.60
CA VAL A 36 -8.41 -3.86 11.31
C VAL A 36 -7.67 -4.97 10.57
N GLY A 37 -6.52 -5.43 11.07
CA GLY A 37 -5.74 -6.46 10.41
C GLY A 37 -5.07 -6.00 9.13
N ALA A 38 -4.74 -4.71 9.01
CA ALA A 38 -4.10 -4.15 7.83
C ALA A 38 -2.58 -4.20 7.95
N THR A 39 -1.90 -4.39 6.82
CA THR A 39 -0.43 -4.34 6.74
C THR A 39 0.08 -3.02 6.18
N SER A 40 -0.82 -2.16 5.75
CA SER A 40 -0.52 -0.82 5.25
C SER A 40 -1.71 0.09 5.49
N LEU A 41 -1.44 1.39 5.56
CA LEU A 41 -2.47 2.43 5.61
C LEU A 41 -2.24 3.40 4.46
N VAL A 42 -3.32 3.90 3.89
CA VAL A 42 -3.24 5.02 2.95
C VAL A 42 -3.29 6.30 3.76
N VAL A 43 -2.43 7.24 3.42
CA VAL A 43 -2.42 8.58 4.04
C VAL A 43 -3.15 9.52 3.11
N LYS A 44 -4.17 10.19 3.64
CA LYS A 44 -5.05 11.08 2.87
C LYS A 44 -4.29 12.22 2.25
N ARG A 45 -4.74 12.63 1.06
CA ARG A 45 -4.32 13.91 0.48
C ARG A 45 -4.86 15.06 1.36
N ARG A 46 -4.08 16.11 1.49
CA ARG A 46 -4.50 17.32 2.22
C ARG A 46 -5.52 18.15 1.42
N ASP A 47 -5.40 18.07 0.09
CA ASP A 47 -6.28 18.75 -0.86
C ASP A 47 -6.19 18.07 -2.24
N ASP A 48 -6.91 18.60 -3.23
CA ASP A 48 -6.97 18.01 -4.57
C ASP A 48 -5.64 18.09 -5.33
N ASN A 49 -4.73 18.96 -4.91
CA ASN A 49 -3.41 19.12 -5.54
C ASN A 49 -2.32 18.31 -4.83
N ASP A 50 -2.66 17.62 -3.76
CA ASP A 50 -1.72 16.84 -2.98
C ASP A 50 -1.69 15.38 -3.47
N GLU A 51 -0.63 14.65 -3.10
CA GLU A 51 -0.46 13.26 -3.42
C GLU A 51 -0.86 12.38 -2.25
N TYR A 52 -1.27 11.15 -2.54
CA TYR A 52 -1.46 10.14 -1.51
C TYR A 52 -0.11 9.69 -0.95
N GLY A 53 -0.10 9.32 0.33
CA GLY A 53 1.01 8.64 0.94
C GLY A 53 0.59 7.25 1.40
N MET A 54 1.56 6.47 1.86
CA MET A 54 1.32 5.18 2.49
C MET A 54 2.21 5.02 3.71
N LEU A 55 1.65 4.39 4.74
CA LEU A 55 2.41 3.95 5.90
C LEU A 55 2.55 2.43 5.83
N LEU A 56 3.80 1.97 5.77
CA LEU A 56 4.16 0.56 5.74
C LEU A 56 4.93 0.21 7.00
N PHE A 57 4.91 -1.06 7.40
CA PHE A 57 5.71 -1.53 8.53
C PHE A 57 7.20 -1.21 8.35
N SER A 58 7.72 -1.27 7.11
CA SER A 58 9.11 -0.92 6.84
C SER A 58 9.43 0.54 7.17
N ASN A 59 8.48 1.47 6.97
CA ASN A 59 8.67 2.87 7.34
C ASN A 59 8.83 3.01 8.86
N VAL A 60 8.00 2.30 9.62
CA VAL A 60 8.06 2.32 11.08
C VAL A 60 9.36 1.69 11.58
N ALA A 61 9.72 0.54 11.04
CA ALA A 61 10.94 -0.16 11.45
C ALA A 61 12.19 0.70 11.22
N LYS A 62 12.29 1.30 10.03
CA LYS A 62 13.49 2.05 9.63
C LYS A 62 13.56 3.44 10.24
N LYS A 63 12.44 4.11 10.40
CA LYS A 63 12.41 5.54 10.75
C LYS A 63 11.96 5.82 12.18
N VAL A 64 11.42 4.84 12.87
CA VAL A 64 11.03 4.96 14.29
C VAL A 64 11.86 4.02 15.14
N ILE A 65 11.75 2.71 14.92
CA ILE A 65 12.43 1.71 15.77
C ILE A 65 13.95 1.84 15.64
N ALA A 66 14.48 1.84 14.42
CA ALA A 66 15.91 1.92 14.17
C ALA A 66 16.52 3.25 14.65
N LYS A 67 15.72 4.30 14.75
CA LYS A 67 16.13 5.63 15.21
C LYS A 67 15.84 5.86 16.69
N ASN A 68 15.33 4.86 17.39
CA ASN A 68 14.97 4.94 18.82
C ASN A 68 14.05 6.12 19.13
N ARG A 69 13.07 6.36 18.25
CA ARG A 69 12.07 7.42 18.42
C ARG A 69 10.84 6.88 19.13
N ALA A 70 10.16 7.74 19.89
CA ALA A 70 8.91 7.39 20.55
C ALA A 70 7.76 7.45 19.51
N PRO A 71 7.07 6.34 19.22
CA PRO A 71 6.04 6.34 18.18
C PRO A 71 4.87 7.26 18.47
N GLU A 72 4.59 7.55 19.75
CA GLU A 72 3.53 8.48 20.15
C GLU A 72 3.88 9.94 19.89
N ARG A 73 5.16 10.23 19.59
CA ARG A 73 5.64 11.60 19.31
C ARG A 73 6.04 11.80 17.86
N VAL A 74 5.81 10.82 17.00
CA VAL A 74 6.12 10.91 15.58
C VAL A 74 4.80 10.90 14.82
N ASN A 75 4.62 11.87 13.95
CA ASN A 75 3.43 11.90 13.10
C ASN A 75 3.64 11.06 11.85
N VAL A 76 2.56 10.48 11.35
CA VAL A 76 2.59 9.61 10.16
C VAL A 76 3.27 10.32 8.98
N TYR A 77 2.97 11.62 8.76
CA TYR A 77 3.53 12.35 7.62
C TYR A 77 5.06 12.41 7.66
N GLU A 78 5.69 12.29 8.85
CA GLU A 78 7.15 12.37 8.98
C GLU A 78 7.86 11.14 8.43
N ILE A 79 7.17 10.00 8.37
CA ILE A 79 7.81 8.71 8.02
C ILE A 79 7.17 8.00 6.82
N MET A 80 6.00 8.44 6.39
CA MET A 80 5.27 7.82 5.28
C MET A 80 6.06 7.87 3.97
N ALA A 81 5.76 6.95 3.08
CA ALA A 81 6.19 7.04 1.69
C ALA A 81 5.26 8.00 0.95
N LYS A 82 5.83 9.00 0.27
CA LYS A 82 5.07 10.01 -0.48
C LYS A 82 5.97 10.75 -1.45
N PRO A 83 5.59 10.90 -2.72
CA PRO A 83 4.41 10.28 -3.34
C PRO A 83 4.59 8.77 -3.46
N VAL A 84 3.50 8.05 -3.71
CA VAL A 84 3.52 6.62 -3.97
C VAL A 84 3.15 6.36 -5.42
N LEU A 85 3.71 5.30 -5.99
CA LEU A 85 3.26 4.82 -7.29
C LEU A 85 1.89 4.21 -7.14
N THR A 86 1.00 4.56 -8.06
CA THR A 86 -0.34 4.00 -8.11
C THR A 86 -0.47 3.12 -9.34
N VAL A 87 -1.38 2.16 -9.28
CA VAL A 87 -1.69 1.30 -10.41
C VAL A 87 -3.17 1.36 -10.72
N ARG A 88 -3.53 0.96 -11.93
CA ARG A 88 -4.94 0.92 -12.34
C ARG A 88 -5.50 -0.47 -12.08
N PRO A 89 -6.81 -0.60 -11.82
CA PRO A 89 -7.40 -1.91 -11.58
C PRO A 89 -7.37 -2.83 -12.80
N ASP A 90 -7.27 -2.28 -14.01
CA ASP A 90 -7.21 -3.07 -15.25
C ASP A 90 -5.76 -3.44 -15.65
N MET A 91 -4.77 -3.05 -14.86
CA MET A 91 -3.38 -3.43 -15.14
C MET A 91 -3.20 -4.94 -15.01
N ASP A 92 -2.47 -5.53 -15.96
CA ASP A 92 -2.10 -6.94 -15.89
C ASP A 92 -1.16 -7.16 -14.69
N ILE A 93 -1.40 -8.22 -13.92
CA ILE A 93 -0.62 -8.48 -12.70
C ILE A 93 0.86 -8.71 -12.99
N ARG A 94 1.23 -9.21 -14.18
CA ARG A 94 2.63 -9.34 -14.57
C ARG A 94 3.31 -7.98 -14.67
N TYR A 95 2.63 -7.01 -15.23
CA TYR A 95 3.16 -5.64 -15.33
C TYR A 95 3.25 -4.98 -13.98
N CYS A 96 2.29 -5.24 -13.10
CA CYS A 96 2.32 -4.75 -11.73
C CYS A 96 3.54 -5.31 -10.98
N ALA A 97 3.79 -6.61 -11.09
CA ALA A 97 4.95 -7.24 -10.47
C ALA A 97 6.28 -6.66 -10.98
N ARG A 98 6.38 -6.42 -12.30
CA ARG A 98 7.56 -5.79 -12.91
C ARG A 98 7.74 -4.35 -12.44
N LEU A 99 6.64 -3.61 -12.29
CA LEU A 99 6.67 -2.25 -11.78
C LEU A 99 7.22 -2.23 -10.35
N PHE A 100 6.74 -3.14 -9.50
CA PHE A 100 7.21 -3.27 -8.13
C PHE A 100 8.72 -3.56 -8.09
N GLU A 101 9.18 -4.50 -8.90
CA GLU A 101 10.60 -4.84 -8.99
C GLU A 101 11.44 -3.65 -9.46
N ASN A 102 11.00 -2.97 -10.53
CA ASN A 102 11.74 -1.87 -11.11
C ASN A 102 11.88 -0.68 -10.17
N PHE A 103 10.89 -0.43 -9.33
CA PHE A 103 10.90 0.72 -8.42
C PHE A 103 11.20 0.35 -6.98
N GLY A 104 11.47 -0.92 -6.69
CA GLY A 104 11.83 -1.35 -5.34
C GLY A 104 10.70 -1.16 -4.33
N ILE A 105 9.46 -1.30 -4.75
CA ILE A 105 8.28 -1.16 -3.88
C ILE A 105 7.60 -2.51 -3.66
N SER A 106 6.81 -2.61 -2.61
CA SER A 106 6.10 -3.84 -2.24
C SER A 106 4.59 -3.67 -2.19
N HIS A 107 4.11 -2.43 -2.23
CA HIS A 107 2.70 -2.08 -2.10
C HIS A 107 2.40 -0.90 -3.01
N ALA A 108 1.18 -0.85 -3.52
CA ALA A 108 0.70 0.32 -4.27
C ALA A 108 -0.81 0.48 -4.09
N PRO A 109 -1.29 1.72 -3.98
CA PRO A 109 -2.72 1.99 -4.07
C PRO A 109 -3.20 1.71 -5.51
N VAL A 110 -4.40 1.16 -5.61
CA VAL A 110 -5.09 0.98 -6.88
C VAL A 110 -6.07 2.12 -7.03
N VAL A 111 -5.93 2.88 -8.13
CA VAL A 111 -6.67 4.13 -8.33
C VAL A 111 -7.50 4.04 -9.61
N GLU A 112 -8.76 4.46 -9.51
CA GLU A 112 -9.67 4.57 -10.64
C GLU A 112 -10.46 5.88 -10.47
N ASN A 113 -10.51 6.69 -11.53
CA ASN A 113 -11.20 7.99 -11.50
C ASN A 113 -10.73 8.88 -10.34
N ASP A 114 -9.40 8.93 -10.14
CA ASP A 114 -8.73 9.72 -9.10
C ASP A 114 -9.09 9.30 -7.67
N LYS A 115 -9.65 8.10 -7.50
CA LYS A 115 -10.02 7.59 -6.18
C LYS A 115 -9.34 6.25 -5.94
N ILE A 116 -8.95 6.01 -4.69
CA ILE A 116 -8.39 4.72 -4.30
C ILE A 116 -9.52 3.71 -4.20
N VAL A 117 -9.40 2.62 -4.95
CA VAL A 117 -10.38 1.53 -4.97
C VAL A 117 -9.83 0.25 -4.33
N GLY A 118 -8.54 0.21 -4.03
CA GLY A 118 -7.94 -0.96 -3.42
C GLY A 118 -6.46 -0.76 -3.13
N ILE A 119 -5.86 -1.78 -2.57
CA ILE A 119 -4.42 -1.89 -2.32
C ILE A 119 -3.95 -3.20 -2.92
N VAL A 120 -2.79 -3.19 -3.55
CA VAL A 120 -2.13 -4.39 -4.04
C VAL A 120 -0.72 -4.49 -3.42
N SER A 121 -0.27 -5.72 -3.19
CA SER A 121 1.04 -6.01 -2.61
C SER A 121 1.61 -7.26 -3.27
N TYR A 122 2.89 -7.55 -3.05
CA TYR A 122 3.48 -8.82 -3.50
C TYR A 122 2.69 -10.02 -2.98
N TYR A 123 2.32 -9.98 -1.71
CA TYR A 123 1.52 -11.04 -1.09
C TYR A 123 0.25 -11.30 -1.90
N LEU A 124 -0.50 -10.24 -2.22
CA LEU A 124 -1.76 -10.35 -2.96
C LEU A 124 -1.56 -10.79 -4.40
N LEU A 125 -0.52 -10.27 -5.07
CA LEU A 125 -0.19 -10.67 -6.45
C LEU A 125 0.11 -12.17 -6.50
N VAL A 126 0.84 -12.70 -5.54
CA VAL A 126 1.25 -14.10 -5.53
C VAL A 126 0.08 -15.00 -5.11
N LEU A 127 -0.56 -14.71 -3.98
CA LEU A 127 -1.57 -15.63 -3.43
C LEU A 127 -2.92 -15.55 -4.14
N HIS A 128 -3.25 -14.40 -4.70
CA HIS A 128 -4.53 -14.23 -5.38
C HIS A 128 -4.40 -14.14 -6.90
N GLY A 129 -3.18 -13.95 -7.40
CA GLY A 129 -2.92 -13.88 -8.83
C GLY A 129 -2.59 -15.22 -9.48
N LEU A 130 -2.27 -16.25 -8.69
CA LEU A 130 -1.94 -17.58 -9.20
C LEU A 130 -3.18 -18.48 -9.13
N PRO A 131 -3.78 -18.83 -10.27
CA PRO A 131 -5.02 -19.61 -10.26
C PRO A 131 -4.84 -21.06 -9.78
N ASP A 132 -3.61 -21.55 -9.71
CA ASP A 132 -3.31 -22.93 -9.39
C ASP A 132 -3.05 -23.16 -7.89
N LEU A 133 -3.27 -22.15 -7.05
CA LEU A 133 -3.02 -22.27 -5.61
C LEU A 133 -4.20 -22.79 -4.80
N ASP A 134 -5.32 -23.00 -5.40
CA ASP A 134 -6.53 -23.47 -4.72
C ASP A 134 -6.46 -24.96 -4.39
#